data_4b9e8da613ac1148b4b7231dc007bce6
#
_entry.id   4b9e8da613ac1148b4b7231dc007bce6
#
_cell.length_a   1.000
_cell.length_b   1.000
_cell.length_c   1.000
_cell.angle_alpha   90.00
_cell.angle_beta   90.00
_cell.angle_gamma   90.00
#
_symmetry.space_group_name_H-M   'P 1'
#
loop_
_entity.id
_entity.type
_entity.pdbx_description
1 polymer ?
#
loop_
_entity_poly.entity_id
_entity_poly.type
_entity_poly.pdbx_seq_one_letter_code
_entity_poly.pdbx_strand_id
1 'polypeptide(L)'
;MGVSGSGKTTLAKAIASEYNGLFIEGDEFHPFSNIEKMKAGIPLTDQDRFPWLISLNQKIKTHLGETIIVACSALKQLYRNQITKDIPINSLVWVQLNCDVITLTNRMKNRSHFMPVSLLQNQLDTNEHCDNALILDSTKNITQLIQQLKKFIHEQKN
;
A
#
# COMPACT_ATOMS: atom_id res chain seq x y z
N MET A 1 -0.75 -2.95 -1.56
CA MET A 1 -0.16 -1.80 -2.27
C MET A 1 -1.06 -1.30 -3.39
N GLY A 2 -0.73 -0.18 -4.05
CA GLY A 2 -1.50 0.42 -5.14
C GLY A 2 -1.62 1.94 -5.02
N VAL A 3 -2.15 2.58 -6.06
CA VAL A 3 -2.29 4.05 -6.12
C VAL A 3 -3.30 4.60 -5.12
N SER A 4 -3.33 5.91 -4.96
CA SER A 4 -4.30 6.61 -4.11
C SER A 4 -5.74 6.32 -4.59
N GLY A 5 -6.69 6.16 -3.68
CA GLY A 5 -8.08 5.79 -4.04
C GLY A 5 -8.34 4.31 -4.26
N SER A 6 -7.31 3.45 -4.33
CA SER A 6 -7.49 2.02 -4.59
C SER A 6 -8.13 1.21 -3.45
N GLY A 7 -8.27 1.77 -2.24
CA GLY A 7 -8.92 1.09 -1.11
C GLY A 7 -7.97 0.33 -0.18
N LYS A 8 -6.66 0.58 -0.24
CA LYS A 8 -5.64 -0.08 0.58
C LYS A 8 -5.96 -0.12 2.07
N THR A 9 -6.21 1.04 2.66
CA THR A 9 -6.52 1.18 4.09
C THR A 9 -7.73 0.36 4.50
N THR A 10 -8.79 0.40 3.68
CA THR A 10 -10.04 -0.32 3.95
C THR A 10 -9.81 -1.84 3.94
N LEU A 11 -9.13 -2.35 2.90
CA LEU A 11 -8.83 -3.78 2.82
C LEU A 11 -7.84 -4.19 3.91
N ALA A 12 -6.79 -3.40 4.16
CA ALA A 12 -5.78 -3.73 5.16
C ALA A 12 -6.36 -3.82 6.58
N LYS A 13 -7.26 -2.90 6.96
CA LYS A 13 -7.98 -2.96 8.25
C LYS A 13 -8.86 -4.21 8.34
N ALA A 14 -9.56 -4.57 7.28
CA ALA A 14 -10.38 -5.77 7.26
C ALA A 14 -9.55 -7.05 7.37
N ILE A 15 -8.40 -7.12 6.68
CA ILE A 15 -7.44 -8.22 6.81
C ILE A 15 -6.87 -8.29 8.23
N ALA A 16 -6.48 -7.15 8.82
CA ALA A 16 -5.94 -7.10 10.18
C ALA A 16 -6.95 -7.65 11.19
N SER A 17 -8.23 -7.28 11.05
CA SER A 17 -9.30 -7.84 11.87
C SER A 17 -9.47 -9.35 11.68
N GLU A 18 -9.44 -9.82 10.43
CA GLU A 18 -9.62 -11.24 10.08
C GLU A 18 -8.52 -12.15 10.61
N TYR A 19 -7.28 -11.66 10.64
CA TYR A 19 -6.10 -12.42 11.06
C TYR A 19 -5.61 -12.06 12.48
N ASN A 20 -6.37 -11.23 13.21
CA ASN A 20 -5.95 -10.68 14.51
C ASN A 20 -4.53 -10.08 14.44
N GLY A 21 -4.25 -9.36 13.35
CA GLY A 21 -2.95 -8.80 13.05
C GLY A 21 -2.85 -7.31 13.35
N LEU A 22 -1.62 -6.82 13.43
CA LEU A 22 -1.31 -5.40 13.59
C LEU A 22 -1.51 -4.67 12.25
N PHE A 23 -2.38 -3.64 12.22
CA PHE A 23 -2.51 -2.73 11.09
C PHE A 23 -1.51 -1.57 11.20
N ILE A 24 -0.81 -1.28 10.09
CA ILE A 24 0.07 -0.13 9.96
C ILE A 24 -0.36 0.68 8.72
N GLU A 25 -0.69 1.96 8.93
CA GLU A 25 -0.94 2.91 7.84
C GLU A 25 0.39 3.55 7.40
N GLY A 26 0.85 3.21 6.20
CA GLY A 26 2.13 3.70 5.69
C GLY A 26 2.18 5.21 5.51
N ASP A 27 1.05 5.83 5.19
CA ASP A 27 0.98 7.28 4.97
C ASP A 27 1.26 8.11 6.25
N GLU A 28 1.09 7.53 7.45
CA GLU A 28 1.40 8.19 8.73
C GLU A 28 2.89 8.43 8.96
N PHE A 29 3.75 7.76 8.20
CA PHE A 29 5.20 7.86 8.33
C PHE A 29 5.82 8.92 7.43
N HIS A 30 5.03 9.61 6.60
CA HIS A 30 5.55 10.70 5.78
C HIS A 30 6.05 11.87 6.64
N PRO A 31 7.27 12.39 6.37
CA PRO A 31 7.70 13.65 6.95
C PRO A 31 6.74 14.79 6.61
N PHE A 32 6.64 15.78 7.46
CA PHE A 32 5.77 16.94 7.25
C PHE A 32 6.02 17.61 5.89
N SER A 33 7.29 17.74 5.47
CA SER A 33 7.67 18.30 4.17
C SER A 33 7.05 17.54 2.99
N ASN A 34 6.93 16.21 3.08
CA ASN A 34 6.29 15.40 2.04
C ASN A 34 4.79 15.68 1.97
N ILE A 35 4.14 15.78 3.13
CA ILE A 35 2.70 16.08 3.21
C ILE A 35 2.41 17.44 2.59
N GLU A 36 3.21 18.47 2.90
CA GLU A 36 3.05 19.81 2.33
C GLU A 36 3.27 19.83 0.80
N LYS A 37 4.30 19.14 0.30
CA LYS A 37 4.49 18.97 -1.15
C LYS A 37 3.26 18.34 -1.81
N MET A 38 2.75 17.24 -1.26
CA MET A 38 1.61 16.53 -1.82
C MET A 38 0.33 17.39 -1.78
N LYS A 39 0.08 18.11 -0.68
CA LYS A 39 -1.05 19.06 -0.59
C LYS A 39 -0.97 20.16 -1.65
N ALA A 40 0.24 20.62 -1.95
CA ALA A 40 0.49 21.61 -3.00
C ALA A 40 0.41 21.03 -4.43
N GLY A 41 0.10 19.74 -4.59
CA GLY A 41 0.07 19.07 -5.89
C GLY A 41 1.45 18.82 -6.49
N ILE A 42 2.50 18.83 -5.69
CA ILE A 42 3.88 18.60 -6.12
C ILE A 42 4.22 17.13 -5.91
N PRO A 43 4.60 16.38 -6.98
CA PRO A 43 5.01 14.98 -6.85
C PRO A 43 6.26 14.85 -5.99
N LEU A 44 6.30 13.80 -5.18
CA LEU A 44 7.51 13.45 -4.43
C LEU A 44 8.56 12.84 -5.36
N THR A 45 9.81 13.20 -5.14
CA THR A 45 10.97 12.52 -5.74
C THR A 45 11.30 11.24 -4.97
N ASP A 46 12.19 10.39 -5.51
CA ASP A 46 12.67 9.22 -4.79
C ASP A 46 13.41 9.63 -3.51
N GLN A 47 14.17 10.73 -3.54
CA GLN A 47 14.85 11.27 -2.35
C GLN A 47 13.87 11.72 -1.26
N ASP A 48 12.76 12.34 -1.62
CA ASP A 48 11.71 12.70 -0.67
C ASP A 48 11.11 11.47 0.03
N ARG A 49 11.02 10.33 -0.71
CA ARG A 49 10.41 9.11 -0.20
C ARG A 49 11.31 8.29 0.71
N PHE A 50 12.63 8.35 0.55
CA PHE A 50 13.54 7.50 1.32
C PHE A 50 13.38 7.61 2.84
N PRO A 51 13.32 8.79 3.48
CA PRO A 51 13.11 8.90 4.92
C PRO A 51 11.80 8.25 5.38
N TRP A 52 10.73 8.41 4.61
CA TRP A 52 9.44 7.77 4.85
C TRP A 52 9.53 6.25 4.82
N LEU A 53 10.14 5.69 3.77
CA LEU A 53 10.26 4.24 3.59
C LEU A 53 11.15 3.60 4.67
N ILE A 54 12.20 4.31 5.11
CA ILE A 54 13.07 3.88 6.21
C ILE A 54 12.27 3.84 7.52
N SER A 55 11.52 4.89 7.83
CA SER A 55 10.69 4.96 9.04
C SER A 55 9.65 3.85 9.08
N LEU A 56 8.99 3.58 7.94
CA LEU A 56 8.03 2.49 7.82
C LEU A 56 8.69 1.13 8.01
N ASN A 57 9.86 0.86 7.38
CA ASN A 57 10.63 -0.36 7.58
C ASN A 57 11.01 -0.56 9.05
N GLN A 58 11.50 0.48 9.72
CA GLN A 58 11.84 0.43 11.14
C GLN A 58 10.63 0.05 11.99
N LYS A 59 9.45 0.66 11.72
CA LYS A 59 8.21 0.31 12.43
C LYS A 59 7.83 -1.15 12.23
N ILE A 60 7.90 -1.67 11.00
CA ILE A 60 7.64 -3.08 10.72
C ILE A 60 8.60 -3.97 11.52
N LYS A 61 9.89 -3.63 11.52
CA LYS A 61 10.93 -4.43 12.20
C LYS A 61 10.75 -4.50 13.72
N THR A 62 10.12 -3.51 14.35
CA THR A 62 9.81 -3.57 15.80
C THR A 62 8.73 -4.59 16.15
N HIS A 63 8.02 -5.13 15.16
CA HIS A 63 6.91 -6.08 15.34
C HIS A 63 7.13 -7.42 14.61
N LEU A 64 8.39 -7.73 14.25
CA LEU A 64 8.71 -9.03 13.64
C LEU A 64 8.34 -10.16 14.60
N GLY A 65 7.65 -11.17 14.05
CA GLY A 65 7.05 -12.27 14.85
C GLY A 65 5.53 -12.15 15.01
N GLU A 66 4.97 -10.99 14.73
CA GLU A 66 3.52 -10.77 14.66
C GLU A 66 3.01 -10.84 13.21
N THR A 67 1.70 -11.04 13.04
CA THR A 67 1.04 -10.83 11.74
C THR A 67 0.85 -9.33 11.53
N ILE A 68 1.55 -8.76 10.54
CA ILE A 68 1.53 -7.32 10.27
C ILE A 68 0.87 -7.06 8.93
N ILE A 69 -0.09 -6.17 8.87
CA ILE A 69 -0.77 -5.73 7.66
C ILE A 69 -0.46 -4.27 7.40
N VAL A 70 0.25 -3.99 6.31
CA VAL A 70 0.71 -2.65 5.95
C VAL A 70 -0.07 -2.12 4.76
N ALA A 71 -0.72 -0.98 4.91
CA ALA A 71 -1.25 -0.21 3.79
C ALA A 71 -0.20 0.80 3.32
N CYS A 72 0.37 0.59 2.13
CA CYS A 72 1.37 1.48 1.54
C CYS A 72 1.23 1.50 0.02
N SER A 73 1.50 2.62 -0.64
CA SER A 73 1.48 2.67 -2.09
C SER A 73 2.51 1.73 -2.73
N ALA A 74 3.75 1.73 -2.26
CA ALA A 74 4.85 0.82 -2.65
C ALA A 74 5.00 0.65 -4.18
N LEU A 75 4.88 1.77 -4.94
CA LEU A 75 4.69 1.76 -6.40
C LEU A 75 5.90 1.25 -7.18
N LYS A 76 7.13 1.51 -6.74
CA LYS A 76 8.35 1.04 -7.41
C LYS A 76 8.96 -0.15 -6.68
N GLN A 77 9.70 -0.98 -7.42
CA GLN A 77 10.48 -2.07 -6.82
C GLN A 77 11.50 -1.55 -5.81
N LEU A 78 12.12 -0.40 -6.10
CA LEU A 78 13.03 0.27 -5.17
C LEU A 78 12.37 0.57 -3.81
N TYR A 79 11.10 1.00 -3.81
CA TYR A 79 10.36 1.28 -2.57
C TYR A 79 10.01 0.00 -1.83
N ARG A 80 9.58 -1.04 -2.55
CA ARG A 80 9.31 -2.37 -1.99
C ARG A 80 10.55 -2.94 -1.32
N ASN A 81 11.70 -2.86 -1.98
CA ASN A 81 12.99 -3.30 -1.43
C ASN A 81 13.36 -2.54 -0.14
N GLN A 82 13.13 -1.22 -0.12
CA GLN A 82 13.43 -0.42 1.08
C GLN A 82 12.50 -0.73 2.24
N ILE A 83 11.19 -0.92 1.99
CA ILE A 83 10.21 -1.26 3.02
C ILE A 83 10.53 -2.64 3.64
N THR A 84 11.00 -3.59 2.83
CA THR A 84 11.26 -4.98 3.27
C THR A 84 12.72 -5.28 3.54
N LYS A 85 13.57 -4.26 3.61
CA LYS A 85 14.99 -4.44 3.92
C LYS A 85 15.17 -5.17 5.26
N ASP A 86 15.98 -6.25 5.23
CA ASP A 86 16.26 -7.13 6.37
C ASP A 86 15.02 -7.86 6.93
N ILE A 87 13.97 -8.02 6.14
CA ILE A 87 12.80 -8.85 6.46
C ILE A 87 12.86 -10.12 5.59
N PRO A 88 12.66 -11.31 6.16
CA PRO A 88 12.70 -12.55 5.41
C PRO A 88 11.66 -12.59 4.29
N ILE A 89 12.09 -12.84 3.06
CA ILE A 89 11.21 -12.81 1.87
C ILE A 89 10.06 -13.82 1.98
N ASN A 90 10.30 -14.97 2.58
CA ASN A 90 9.29 -16.02 2.74
C ASN A 90 8.19 -15.67 3.77
N SER A 91 8.35 -14.56 4.50
CA SER A 91 7.33 -14.03 5.41
C SER A 91 6.44 -12.97 4.78
N LEU A 92 6.66 -12.63 3.50
CA LEU A 92 6.01 -11.52 2.82
C LEU A 92 4.93 -12.01 1.85
N VAL A 93 3.78 -11.36 1.90
CA VAL A 93 2.72 -11.50 0.89
C VAL A 93 2.43 -10.12 0.31
N TRP A 94 2.69 -9.95 -0.99
CA TRP A 94 2.35 -8.73 -1.70
C TRP A 94 0.94 -8.80 -2.27
N VAL A 95 0.14 -7.78 -1.97
CA VAL A 95 -1.23 -7.64 -2.49
C VAL A 95 -1.34 -6.29 -3.19
N GLN A 96 -1.65 -6.29 -4.48
CA GLN A 96 -1.85 -5.10 -5.28
C GLN A 96 -3.32 -4.88 -5.58
N LEU A 97 -3.83 -3.71 -5.25
CA LEU A 97 -5.19 -3.30 -5.60
C LEU A 97 -5.20 -2.55 -6.92
N ASN A 98 -5.92 -3.09 -7.88
CA ASN A 98 -6.17 -2.47 -9.17
C ASN A 98 -7.59 -1.91 -9.25
N CYS A 99 -7.74 -0.81 -9.96
CA CYS A 99 -9.02 -0.16 -10.21
C CYS A 99 -8.88 0.73 -11.46
N ASP A 100 -9.97 0.96 -12.15
CA ASP A 100 -10.00 1.89 -13.26
C ASP A 100 -9.86 3.35 -12.80
N VAL A 101 -9.35 4.21 -13.69
CA VAL A 101 -9.02 5.61 -13.39
C VAL A 101 -10.26 6.43 -13.00
N ILE A 102 -11.42 6.11 -13.59
CA ILE A 102 -12.68 6.82 -13.32
C ILE A 102 -13.10 6.57 -11.87
N THR A 103 -13.10 5.31 -11.45
CA THR A 103 -13.43 4.90 -10.08
C THR A 103 -12.44 5.49 -9.07
N LEU A 104 -11.13 5.45 -9.37
CA LEU A 104 -10.09 6.06 -8.52
C LEU A 104 -10.34 7.56 -8.33
N THR A 105 -10.57 8.28 -9.44
CA THR A 105 -10.83 9.72 -9.44
C THR A 105 -12.06 10.08 -8.59
N ASN A 106 -13.16 9.32 -8.76
CA ASN A 106 -14.37 9.54 -8.01
C ASN A 106 -14.19 9.28 -6.50
N ARG A 107 -13.47 8.20 -6.14
CA ARG A 107 -13.15 7.89 -4.75
C ARG A 107 -12.26 8.97 -4.12
N MET A 108 -11.28 9.50 -4.86
CA MET A 108 -10.40 10.56 -4.37
C MET A 108 -11.13 11.89 -4.18
N LYS A 109 -12.06 12.26 -5.07
CA LYS A 109 -12.88 13.48 -4.92
C LYS A 109 -13.81 13.43 -3.71
N ASN A 110 -14.29 12.23 -3.35
CA ASN A 110 -15.30 12.06 -2.29
C ASN A 110 -14.70 11.78 -0.91
N ARG A 111 -13.38 11.94 -0.73
CA ARG A 111 -12.73 11.73 0.57
C ARG A 111 -11.91 12.95 0.98
N SER A 112 -11.82 13.19 2.29
CA SER A 112 -10.85 14.14 2.85
C SER A 112 -9.51 13.44 3.02
N HIS A 113 -8.53 13.79 2.18
CA HIS A 113 -7.17 13.25 2.24
C HIS A 113 -6.17 14.28 1.70
N PHE A 114 -4.93 14.25 2.19
CA PHE A 114 -3.90 15.20 1.77
C PHE A 114 -3.45 15.03 0.31
N MET A 115 -3.68 13.86 -0.29
CA MET A 115 -3.31 13.56 -1.68
C MET A 115 -4.39 14.07 -2.66
N PRO A 116 -4.12 15.10 -3.47
CA PRO A 116 -5.07 15.60 -4.46
C PRO A 116 -5.14 14.70 -5.70
N VAL A 117 -6.26 14.80 -6.42
CA VAL A 117 -6.51 14.04 -7.66
C VAL A 117 -5.46 14.34 -8.74
N SER A 118 -4.92 15.57 -8.76
CA SER A 118 -3.89 15.99 -9.71
C SER A 118 -2.62 15.12 -9.69
N LEU A 119 -2.34 14.45 -8.57
CA LEU A 119 -1.20 13.54 -8.43
C LEU A 119 -1.51 12.09 -8.84
N LEU A 120 -2.75 11.74 -9.17
CA LEU A 120 -3.12 10.38 -9.53
C LEU A 120 -2.37 9.88 -10.76
N GLN A 121 -2.31 10.70 -11.83
CA GLN A 121 -1.61 10.30 -13.05
C GLN A 121 -0.13 10.03 -12.78
N ASN A 122 0.53 10.88 -12.01
CA ASN A 122 1.93 10.64 -11.64
C ASN A 122 2.12 9.32 -10.87
N GLN A 123 1.17 8.93 -10.02
CA GLN A 123 1.23 7.63 -9.33
C GLN A 123 1.02 6.46 -10.29
N LEU A 124 0.11 6.60 -11.26
CA LEU A 124 -0.12 5.56 -12.28
C LEU A 124 1.13 5.35 -13.13
N ASP A 125 1.77 6.45 -13.57
CA ASP A 125 2.99 6.41 -14.37
C ASP A 125 4.20 5.86 -13.59
N THR A 126 4.18 6.04 -12.25
CA THR A 126 5.23 5.56 -11.35
C THR A 126 5.07 4.08 -10.99
N ASN A 127 3.86 3.52 -11.19
CA ASN A 127 3.52 2.18 -10.69
C ASN A 127 4.18 1.07 -11.51
N GLU A 128 5.19 0.44 -10.96
CA GLU A 128 5.90 -0.70 -11.53
C GLU A 128 5.19 -2.02 -11.20
N HIS A 129 5.19 -2.94 -12.16
CA HIS A 129 4.68 -4.29 -11.96
C HIS A 129 5.38 -5.01 -10.79
N CYS A 130 4.65 -5.91 -10.14
CA CYS A 130 5.17 -6.76 -9.07
C CYS A 130 4.79 -8.22 -9.37
N ASP A 131 5.75 -8.99 -9.87
CA ASP A 131 5.53 -10.34 -10.40
C ASP A 131 4.92 -11.30 -9.37
N ASN A 132 5.26 -11.15 -8.10
CA ASN A 132 4.83 -12.05 -7.03
C ASN A 132 3.65 -11.49 -6.21
N ALA A 133 2.95 -10.48 -6.71
CA ALA A 133 1.80 -9.92 -6.00
C ALA A 133 0.49 -10.59 -6.39
N LEU A 134 -0.35 -10.86 -5.41
CA LEU A 134 -1.76 -11.11 -5.66
C LEU A 134 -2.42 -9.83 -6.15
N ILE A 135 -2.94 -9.84 -7.38
CA ILE A 135 -3.65 -8.69 -7.95
C ILE A 135 -5.13 -8.84 -7.66
N LEU A 136 -5.71 -7.85 -7.01
CA LEU A 136 -7.12 -7.79 -6.63
C LEU A 136 -7.84 -6.62 -7.30
N ASP A 137 -9.00 -6.89 -7.86
CA ASP A 137 -9.91 -5.86 -8.37
C ASP A 137 -10.63 -5.18 -7.20
N SER A 138 -10.25 -3.95 -6.91
CA SER A 138 -10.78 -3.19 -5.76
C SER A 138 -12.22 -2.69 -5.92
N THR A 139 -12.89 -3.01 -7.02
CA THR A 139 -14.33 -2.77 -7.19
C THR A 139 -15.17 -3.85 -6.53
N LYS A 140 -14.60 -5.02 -6.26
CA LYS A 140 -15.26 -6.12 -5.55
C LYS A 140 -15.47 -5.79 -4.07
N ASN A 141 -16.43 -6.47 -3.45
CA ASN A 141 -16.66 -6.30 -2.01
C ASN A 141 -15.53 -6.93 -1.18
N ILE A 142 -15.37 -6.44 0.04
CA ILE A 142 -14.27 -6.82 0.96
C ILE A 142 -14.25 -8.34 1.24
N THR A 143 -15.39 -8.97 1.39
CA THR A 143 -15.48 -10.42 1.64
C THR A 143 -14.86 -11.22 0.49
N GLN A 144 -15.17 -10.85 -0.75
CA GLN A 144 -14.59 -11.49 -1.94
C GLN A 144 -13.07 -11.29 -2.02
N LEU A 145 -12.58 -10.09 -1.69
CA LEU A 145 -11.14 -9.80 -1.69
C LEU A 145 -10.41 -10.63 -0.63
N ILE A 146 -10.97 -10.76 0.58
CA ILE A 146 -10.41 -11.59 1.64
C ILE A 146 -10.41 -13.07 1.25
N GLN A 147 -11.47 -13.57 0.61
CA GLN A 147 -11.53 -14.96 0.14
C GLN A 147 -10.44 -15.25 -0.90
N GLN A 148 -10.20 -14.32 -1.85
CA GLN A 148 -9.13 -14.48 -2.84
C GLN A 148 -7.74 -14.47 -2.17
N LEU A 149 -7.53 -13.62 -1.17
CA LEU A 149 -6.29 -13.60 -0.39
C LEU A 149 -6.08 -14.93 0.38
N LYS A 150 -7.10 -15.44 1.05
CA LYS A 150 -7.02 -16.72 1.78
C LYS A 150 -6.63 -17.86 0.85
N LYS A 151 -7.26 -17.94 -0.33
CA LYS A 151 -6.93 -18.94 -1.36
C LYS A 151 -5.47 -18.80 -1.78
N PHE A 152 -5.02 -17.62 -2.12
CA PHE A 152 -3.64 -17.35 -2.53
C PHE A 152 -2.61 -17.76 -1.46
N ILE A 153 -2.84 -17.39 -0.20
CA ILE A 153 -1.94 -17.77 0.92
C ILE A 153 -1.89 -19.29 1.09
N HIS A 154 -3.03 -19.97 0.92
CA HIS A 154 -3.08 -21.44 1.02
C HIS A 154 -2.26 -22.10 -0.09
N GLU A 155 -2.36 -21.60 -1.32
CA GLU A 155 -1.61 -22.10 -2.49
C GLU A 155 -0.09 -21.87 -2.38
N GLN A 156 0.35 -20.82 -1.68
CA GLN A 156 1.77 -20.54 -1.46
C GLN A 156 2.42 -21.46 -0.40
N LYS A 157 1.61 -22.15 0.43
CA LYS A 157 2.09 -23.03 1.50
C LYS A 157 2.18 -24.50 1.10
N ASN A 158 1.64 -24.86 -0.07
CA ASN A 158 1.65 -26.21 -0.63
C ASN A 158 2.67 -26.34 -1.77
#